data_b1d9fab28e7ec98d9549a2353e5cf401
#
_entry.id   b1d9fab28e7ec98d9549a2353e5cf401
#
_cell.length_a   1.000
_cell.length_b   1.000
_cell.length_c   1.000
_cell.angle_alpha   90.00
_cell.angle_beta   90.00
_cell.angle_gamma   90.00
#
_symmetry.space_group_name_H-M   'P 1'
#
loop_
_entity.id
_entity.type
_entity.pdbx_description
1 polymer ?
#
loop_
_entity_poly.entity_id
_entity_poly.type
_entity_poly.pdbx_seq_one_letter_code
_entity_poly.pdbx_strand_id
1 'polypeptide(L)'
;MISYLQRLDLFQAFRRFPVPSAMAIITTLLAITLISVDGDIGSEMAAVVSAMIVGYFLFLGGIIARLIRESQQSKTTEYVSLGFCGVLGAIIFIVLPQDYDLLNTKLFRLPFFLLGVSAVMHLVIAYVPFISKGSDGDFWEYNRKVFIRIVESGFFSGVLYLASLLALVALDKLFDIDFDGRIYGYVGVSIFGIFNSIYFLSKFPALDYDDHVERPLSAFLVFTQFLLIPITVIYMVILHAYGIKILLDGELPRGWIGNLSLWFSVIGVFTYLLNYLNPRFSKRVFVSQFIRYFWLVLIVPAILLMISLFRRINDYGVTEERYALAMIASWLVMVILLYGILRWRALKWLPISLSVVIAFGLFSGPLSIFGATLSSQKQRLNDMMTTAGLIGEGERELGLNQSDILNQLRYLDDRSDMMFINDWIDSPIGFRDESVKLDTTNNQRVVYRYGLRYDAFSGEYFSIGSGGDFTTSIEEYRLLRSFRIHHDQLNEHREAAHIIDGQLFINVDGDSYAVSLKDSVMIWMVEDDPRDQPYRLPVSLGTDLGDIYFSQLQGEKHGIDSIKINQASGLLLIR
;
A
#
# COMPACT_ATOMS: atom_id res chain seq x y z
N MET A 1 25.07 -31.39 19.87
CA MET A 1 24.49 -30.92 18.59
C MET A 1 23.51 -31.92 17.99
N ILE A 2 23.90 -33.19 17.79
CA ILE A 2 23.02 -34.26 17.23
C ILE A 2 21.78 -34.53 18.10
N SER A 3 21.92 -34.58 19.43
CA SER A 3 20.78 -34.75 20.35
C SER A 3 19.84 -33.53 20.39
N TYR A 4 20.30 -32.35 20.03
CA TYR A 4 19.48 -31.14 19.88
C TYR A 4 18.74 -31.12 18.55
N LEU A 5 19.40 -31.60 17.47
CA LEU A 5 18.78 -31.77 16.15
C LEU A 5 17.71 -32.89 16.16
N GLN A 6 17.87 -33.93 16.98
CA GLN A 6 16.83 -34.95 17.20
C GLN A 6 15.62 -34.41 17.98
N ARG A 7 15.76 -33.31 18.77
CA ARG A 7 14.64 -32.58 19.38
C ARG A 7 13.96 -31.62 18.42
N LEU A 8 14.59 -31.26 17.30
CA LEU A 8 14.00 -30.56 16.18
C LEU A 8 13.39 -31.58 15.21
N ASP A 9 12.32 -32.26 15.65
CA ASP A 9 11.60 -33.19 14.77
C ASP A 9 10.80 -32.40 13.72
N LEU A 10 11.52 -31.88 12.71
CA LEU A 10 10.92 -31.16 11.57
C LEU A 10 9.93 -32.05 10.82
N PHE A 11 10.09 -33.38 10.87
CA PHE A 11 9.13 -34.34 10.31
C PHE A 11 7.78 -34.29 11.00
N GLN A 12 7.70 -33.76 12.22
CA GLN A 12 6.42 -33.56 12.91
C GLN A 12 5.51 -32.57 12.14
N ALA A 13 6.09 -31.57 11.45
CA ALA A 13 5.34 -30.66 10.59
C ALA A 13 4.59 -31.44 9.50
N PHE A 14 5.29 -32.34 8.79
CA PHE A 14 4.70 -33.14 7.70
C PHE A 14 3.67 -34.16 8.21
N ARG A 15 3.89 -34.72 9.40
CA ARG A 15 2.93 -35.68 10.01
C ARG A 15 1.66 -35.01 10.52
N ARG A 16 1.80 -33.84 11.15
CA ARG A 16 0.67 -33.11 11.74
C ARG A 16 -0.02 -32.21 10.75
N PHE A 17 0.75 -31.53 9.88
CA PHE A 17 0.26 -30.54 8.91
C PHE A 17 0.73 -30.85 7.49
N PRO A 18 0.29 -32.00 6.87
CA PRO A 18 0.80 -32.40 5.56
C PRO A 18 0.48 -31.40 4.46
N VAL A 19 -0.75 -30.87 4.40
CA VAL A 19 -1.18 -29.91 3.39
C VAL A 19 -0.43 -28.56 3.52
N PRO A 20 -0.37 -27.92 4.68
CA PRO A 20 0.43 -26.70 4.86
C PRO A 20 1.90 -26.88 4.51
N SER A 21 2.51 -28.00 4.92
CA SER A 21 3.92 -28.29 4.61
C SER A 21 4.16 -28.42 3.12
N ALA A 22 3.28 -29.10 2.39
CA ALA A 22 3.33 -29.22 0.94
C ALA A 22 3.16 -27.85 0.25
N MET A 23 2.17 -27.07 0.68
CA MET A 23 1.92 -25.73 0.11
C MET A 23 3.09 -24.77 0.37
N ALA A 24 3.73 -24.81 1.53
CA ALA A 24 4.94 -24.02 1.80
C ALA A 24 6.06 -24.33 0.78
N ILE A 25 6.27 -25.59 0.44
CA ILE A 25 7.28 -26.00 -0.55
C ILE A 25 6.87 -25.56 -1.95
N ILE A 26 5.63 -25.84 -2.35
CA ILE A 26 5.12 -25.53 -3.70
C ILE A 26 5.16 -24.01 -3.95
N THR A 27 4.66 -23.20 -3.03
CA THR A 27 4.68 -21.74 -3.17
C THR A 27 6.09 -21.18 -3.21
N THR A 28 7.02 -21.78 -2.46
CA THR A 28 8.43 -21.37 -2.50
C THR A 28 9.06 -21.72 -3.85
N LEU A 29 8.79 -22.90 -4.42
CA LEU A 29 9.30 -23.28 -5.73
C LEU A 29 8.73 -22.36 -6.83
N LEU A 30 7.44 -22.02 -6.77
CA LEU A 30 6.83 -21.04 -7.67
C LEU A 30 7.47 -19.65 -7.55
N ALA A 31 7.79 -19.21 -6.33
CA ALA A 31 8.48 -17.94 -6.10
C ALA A 31 9.92 -17.96 -6.67
N ILE A 32 10.63 -19.08 -6.55
CA ILE A 32 11.96 -19.27 -7.18
C ILE A 32 11.84 -19.19 -8.71
N THR A 33 10.81 -19.83 -9.29
CA THR A 33 10.55 -19.75 -10.74
C THR A 33 10.31 -18.29 -11.16
N LEU A 34 9.52 -17.52 -10.39
CA LEU A 34 9.25 -16.11 -10.69
C LEU A 34 10.55 -15.27 -10.68
N ILE A 35 11.46 -15.49 -9.73
CA ILE A 35 12.76 -14.81 -9.66
C ILE A 35 13.69 -15.22 -10.81
N SER A 36 13.54 -16.43 -11.37
CA SER A 36 14.44 -16.97 -12.40
C SER A 36 14.17 -16.42 -13.80
N VAL A 37 13.04 -15.75 -14.02
CA VAL A 37 12.65 -15.24 -15.34
C VAL A 37 13.31 -13.89 -15.60
N ASP A 38 13.97 -13.78 -16.77
CA ASP A 38 14.53 -12.53 -17.28
C ASP A 38 13.51 -11.85 -18.19
N GLY A 39 13.29 -10.55 -17.98
CA GLY A 39 12.43 -9.71 -18.83
C GLY A 39 11.07 -9.38 -18.24
N ASP A 40 10.20 -8.83 -19.07
CA ASP A 40 8.85 -8.44 -18.68
C ASP A 40 8.01 -9.67 -18.28
N ILE A 41 7.32 -9.52 -17.17
CA ILE A 41 6.44 -10.56 -16.61
C ILE A 41 5.23 -10.71 -17.55
N GLY A 42 5.34 -11.62 -18.52
CA GLY A 42 4.25 -11.92 -19.46
C GLY A 42 3.07 -12.66 -18.81
N SER A 43 2.06 -12.99 -19.63
CA SER A 43 0.84 -13.67 -19.19
C SER A 43 1.09 -15.01 -18.47
N GLU A 44 2.14 -15.73 -18.83
CA GLU A 44 2.51 -16.99 -18.16
C GLU A 44 2.85 -16.79 -16.69
N MET A 45 3.44 -15.65 -16.33
CA MET A 45 3.78 -15.33 -14.94
C MET A 45 2.56 -14.95 -14.10
N ALA A 46 1.50 -14.42 -14.69
CA ALA A 46 0.27 -14.13 -13.97
C ALA A 46 -0.34 -15.40 -13.37
N ALA A 47 -0.28 -16.52 -14.10
CA ALA A 47 -0.71 -17.83 -13.60
C ALA A 47 0.16 -18.32 -12.43
N VAL A 48 1.48 -18.08 -12.47
CA VAL A 48 2.40 -18.41 -11.36
C VAL A 48 2.07 -17.59 -10.11
N VAL A 49 1.87 -16.28 -10.25
CA VAL A 49 1.47 -15.40 -9.14
C VAL A 49 0.12 -15.84 -8.57
N SER A 50 -0.87 -16.13 -9.43
CA SER A 50 -2.18 -16.62 -9.01
C SER A 50 -2.07 -17.95 -8.25
N ALA A 51 -1.24 -18.88 -8.72
CA ALA A 51 -0.97 -20.15 -8.04
C ALA A 51 -0.29 -19.95 -6.67
N MET A 52 0.63 -18.97 -6.54
CA MET A 52 1.25 -18.64 -5.27
C MET A 52 0.23 -18.09 -4.27
N ILE A 53 -0.66 -17.20 -4.70
CA ILE A 53 -1.75 -16.64 -3.87
C ILE A 53 -2.65 -17.78 -3.37
N VAL A 54 -3.07 -18.67 -4.25
CA VAL A 54 -3.88 -19.84 -3.90
C VAL A 54 -3.14 -20.76 -2.94
N GLY A 55 -1.86 -21.04 -3.20
CA GLY A 55 -1.03 -21.85 -2.32
C GLY A 55 -0.91 -21.28 -0.91
N TYR A 56 -0.78 -19.96 -0.78
CA TYR A 56 -0.80 -19.28 0.51
C TYR A 56 -2.13 -19.47 1.26
N PHE A 57 -3.27 -19.32 0.59
CA PHE A 57 -4.58 -19.54 1.21
C PHE A 57 -4.83 -21.02 1.55
N LEU A 58 -4.33 -21.95 0.75
CA LEU A 58 -4.37 -23.38 1.06
C LEU A 58 -3.46 -23.74 2.24
N PHE A 59 -2.34 -23.05 2.41
CA PHE A 59 -1.49 -23.18 3.61
C PHE A 59 -2.27 -22.82 4.87
N LEU A 60 -2.92 -21.65 4.92
CA LEU A 60 -3.74 -21.23 6.05
C LEU A 60 -4.96 -22.13 6.24
N GLY A 61 -5.66 -22.47 5.17
CA GLY A 61 -6.82 -23.34 5.17
C GLY A 61 -6.48 -24.74 5.69
N GLY A 62 -5.34 -25.27 5.36
CA GLY A 62 -4.85 -26.55 5.86
C GLY A 62 -4.56 -26.52 7.37
N ILE A 63 -4.06 -25.40 7.92
CA ILE A 63 -3.91 -25.21 9.36
C ILE A 63 -5.30 -25.22 10.03
N ILE A 64 -6.25 -24.42 9.50
CA ILE A 64 -7.62 -24.33 10.02
C ILE A 64 -8.29 -25.69 10.02
N ALA A 65 -8.24 -26.42 8.91
CA ALA A 65 -8.83 -27.75 8.78
C ALA A 65 -8.25 -28.73 9.81
N ARG A 66 -6.96 -28.68 10.04
CA ARG A 66 -6.30 -29.50 11.06
C ARG A 66 -6.74 -29.15 12.47
N LEU A 67 -6.85 -27.87 12.80
CA LEU A 67 -7.33 -27.39 14.09
C LEU A 67 -8.78 -27.79 14.35
N ILE A 68 -9.65 -27.71 13.34
CA ILE A 68 -11.04 -28.20 13.42
C ILE A 68 -11.06 -29.70 13.74
N ARG A 69 -10.26 -30.50 13.04
CA ARG A 69 -10.13 -31.93 13.32
C ARG A 69 -9.70 -32.20 14.77
N GLU A 70 -8.65 -31.53 15.22
CA GLU A 70 -8.11 -31.72 16.56
C GLU A 70 -9.12 -31.32 17.65
N SER A 71 -9.88 -30.23 17.45
CA SER A 71 -10.89 -29.78 18.39
C SER A 71 -12.14 -30.65 18.41
N GLN A 72 -12.60 -31.14 17.25
CA GLN A 72 -13.81 -31.97 17.12
C GLN A 72 -13.54 -33.47 17.15
N GLN A 73 -12.28 -33.88 17.07
CA GLN A 73 -11.84 -35.29 16.99
C GLN A 73 -12.47 -36.06 15.79
N SER A 74 -12.76 -35.35 14.70
CA SER A 74 -13.45 -35.91 13.53
C SER A 74 -12.60 -35.78 12.27
N LYS A 75 -12.27 -36.92 11.64
CA LYS A 75 -11.59 -36.96 10.35
C LYS A 75 -12.46 -36.43 9.21
N THR A 76 -13.76 -36.71 9.27
CA THR A 76 -14.71 -36.26 8.23
C THR A 76 -14.73 -34.73 8.15
N THR A 77 -14.72 -34.04 9.28
CA THR A 77 -14.71 -32.58 9.32
C THR A 77 -13.42 -31.99 8.72
N GLU A 78 -12.27 -32.66 8.92
CA GLU A 78 -11.00 -32.25 8.27
C GLU A 78 -11.11 -32.32 6.74
N TYR A 79 -11.59 -33.46 6.20
CA TYR A 79 -11.72 -33.63 4.75
C TYR A 79 -12.74 -32.67 4.12
N VAL A 80 -13.86 -32.41 4.82
CA VAL A 80 -14.84 -31.40 4.36
C VAL A 80 -14.23 -30.01 4.36
N SER A 81 -13.49 -29.64 5.42
CA SER A 81 -12.82 -28.33 5.48
C SER A 81 -11.73 -28.17 4.44
N LEU A 82 -10.93 -29.22 4.18
CA LEU A 82 -9.92 -29.22 3.11
C LEU A 82 -10.57 -29.13 1.73
N GLY A 83 -11.64 -29.89 1.49
CA GLY A 83 -12.42 -29.82 0.26
C GLY A 83 -12.97 -28.42 0.00
N PHE A 84 -13.54 -27.79 1.03
CA PHE A 84 -14.01 -26.40 0.97
C PHE A 84 -12.87 -25.41 0.63
N CYS A 85 -11.72 -25.52 1.31
CA CYS A 85 -10.55 -24.69 1.00
C CYS A 85 -10.04 -24.92 -0.42
N GLY A 86 -10.06 -26.19 -0.90
CA GLY A 86 -9.67 -26.52 -2.27
C GLY A 86 -10.58 -25.90 -3.33
N VAL A 87 -11.91 -26.00 -3.11
CA VAL A 87 -12.90 -25.36 -4.01
C VAL A 87 -12.75 -23.84 -4.00
N LEU A 88 -12.60 -23.24 -2.82
CA LEU A 88 -12.38 -21.80 -2.69
C LEU A 88 -11.08 -21.36 -3.40
N GLY A 89 -10.00 -22.14 -3.24
CA GLY A 89 -8.74 -21.91 -3.94
C GLY A 89 -8.90 -21.98 -5.46
N ALA A 90 -9.64 -22.98 -5.97
CA ALA A 90 -9.94 -23.10 -7.40
C ALA A 90 -10.76 -21.90 -7.92
N ILE A 91 -11.77 -21.45 -7.17
CA ILE A 91 -12.56 -20.27 -7.51
C ILE A 91 -11.65 -19.02 -7.54
N ILE A 92 -10.81 -18.83 -6.53
CA ILE A 92 -9.87 -17.71 -6.49
C ILE A 92 -8.95 -17.75 -7.72
N PHE A 93 -8.40 -18.92 -8.06
CA PHE A 93 -7.53 -19.07 -9.22
C PHE A 93 -8.21 -18.71 -10.54
N ILE A 94 -9.48 -19.12 -10.71
CA ILE A 94 -10.27 -18.83 -11.93
C ILE A 94 -10.64 -17.34 -12.00
N VAL A 95 -10.94 -16.71 -10.86
CA VAL A 95 -11.36 -15.31 -10.79
C VAL A 95 -10.17 -14.34 -10.89
N LEU A 96 -8.98 -14.79 -10.49
CA LEU A 96 -7.77 -13.97 -10.64
C LEU A 96 -7.46 -13.79 -12.13
N PRO A 97 -7.12 -12.57 -12.57
CA PRO A 97 -6.73 -12.33 -13.95
C PRO A 97 -5.52 -13.19 -14.31
N GLN A 98 -5.62 -13.88 -15.45
CA GLN A 98 -4.53 -14.68 -16.02
C GLN A 98 -3.66 -13.86 -16.97
N ASP A 99 -4.02 -12.59 -17.19
CA ASP A 99 -3.24 -11.60 -17.92
C ASP A 99 -2.56 -10.64 -16.94
N TYR A 100 -1.26 -10.44 -17.10
CA TYR A 100 -0.48 -9.61 -16.21
C TYR A 100 -0.92 -8.15 -16.26
N ASP A 101 -1.26 -7.62 -17.42
CA ASP A 101 -1.75 -6.24 -17.59
C ASP A 101 -3.09 -6.06 -16.89
N LEU A 102 -3.99 -7.04 -16.98
CA LEU A 102 -5.25 -7.05 -16.24
C LEU A 102 -5.02 -7.26 -14.73
N LEU A 103 -4.03 -8.06 -14.34
CA LEU A 103 -3.63 -8.21 -12.95
C LEU A 103 -3.11 -6.86 -12.42
N ASN A 104 -2.31 -6.15 -13.21
CA ASN A 104 -1.72 -4.87 -12.85
C ASN A 104 -2.76 -3.74 -12.80
N THR A 105 -3.71 -3.69 -13.74
CA THR A 105 -4.78 -2.68 -13.76
C THR A 105 -5.86 -2.92 -12.71
N LYS A 106 -6.17 -4.18 -12.35
CA LYS A 106 -7.08 -4.53 -11.25
C LYS A 106 -6.39 -4.61 -9.88
N LEU A 107 -5.09 -4.36 -9.82
CA LEU A 107 -4.25 -4.47 -8.63
C LEU A 107 -4.72 -3.60 -7.45
N PHE A 108 -5.53 -2.58 -7.69
CA PHE A 108 -5.97 -1.69 -6.62
C PHE A 108 -6.96 -2.35 -5.65
N ARG A 109 -7.86 -3.22 -6.14
CA ARG A 109 -8.85 -3.93 -5.30
C ARG A 109 -8.30 -5.22 -4.70
N LEU A 110 -7.45 -5.90 -5.46
CA LEU A 110 -6.94 -7.21 -5.11
C LEU A 110 -6.17 -7.23 -3.77
N PRO A 111 -5.24 -6.31 -3.48
CA PRO A 111 -4.53 -6.28 -2.20
C PRO A 111 -5.46 -6.12 -1.00
N PHE A 112 -6.45 -5.24 -1.06
CA PHE A 112 -7.42 -5.07 0.03
C PHE A 112 -8.23 -6.35 0.27
N PHE A 113 -8.67 -6.99 -0.81
CA PHE A 113 -9.40 -8.26 -0.70
C PHE A 113 -8.52 -9.36 -0.11
N LEU A 114 -7.31 -9.57 -0.64
CA LEU A 114 -6.38 -10.60 -0.17
C LEU A 114 -5.94 -10.37 1.27
N LEU A 115 -5.62 -9.11 1.64
CA LEU A 115 -5.29 -8.74 3.02
C LEU A 115 -6.45 -8.99 3.96
N GLY A 116 -7.67 -8.63 3.56
CA GLY A 116 -8.86 -8.85 4.39
C GLY A 116 -9.16 -10.33 4.59
N VAL A 117 -9.13 -11.14 3.52
CA VAL A 117 -9.30 -12.61 3.62
C VAL A 117 -8.19 -13.23 4.46
N SER A 118 -6.93 -12.81 4.24
CA SER A 118 -5.78 -13.26 5.05
C SER A 118 -5.99 -12.95 6.53
N ALA A 119 -6.40 -11.71 6.86
CA ALA A 119 -6.69 -11.31 8.24
C ALA A 119 -7.78 -12.19 8.87
N VAL A 120 -8.89 -12.43 8.14
CA VAL A 120 -9.96 -13.32 8.62
C VAL A 120 -9.41 -14.73 8.90
N MET A 121 -8.63 -15.30 7.99
CA MET A 121 -8.09 -16.67 8.19
C MET A 121 -7.12 -16.73 9.37
N HIS A 122 -6.27 -15.73 9.60
CA HIS A 122 -5.42 -15.68 10.80
C HIS A 122 -6.24 -15.55 12.09
N LEU A 123 -7.28 -14.73 12.08
CA LEU A 123 -8.20 -14.64 13.22
C LEU A 123 -8.92 -15.97 13.47
N VAL A 124 -9.35 -16.67 12.41
CA VAL A 124 -9.96 -18.01 12.50
C VAL A 124 -9.00 -19.01 13.15
N ILE A 125 -7.72 -19.02 12.77
CA ILE A 125 -6.69 -19.86 13.42
C ILE A 125 -6.63 -19.59 14.93
N ALA A 126 -6.78 -18.33 15.35
CA ALA A 126 -6.72 -17.97 16.75
C ALA A 126 -7.92 -18.49 17.57
N TYR A 127 -9.14 -18.55 17.02
CA TYR A 127 -10.33 -18.86 17.79
C TYR A 127 -11.03 -20.16 17.43
N VAL A 128 -10.82 -20.73 16.24
CA VAL A 128 -11.56 -21.90 15.77
C VAL A 128 -11.47 -23.10 16.73
N PRO A 129 -10.34 -23.38 17.40
CA PRO A 129 -10.27 -24.47 18.37
C PRO A 129 -11.19 -24.27 19.60
N PHE A 130 -11.55 -23.01 19.89
CA PHE A 130 -12.25 -22.62 21.13
C PHE A 130 -13.72 -22.21 20.91
N ILE A 131 -14.28 -22.43 19.72
CA ILE A 131 -15.70 -22.11 19.46
C ILE A 131 -16.62 -22.84 20.41
N SER A 132 -16.44 -24.16 20.57
CA SER A 132 -17.32 -25.03 21.34
C SER A 132 -16.72 -25.52 22.66
N LYS A 133 -15.44 -25.37 22.87
CA LYS A 133 -14.70 -25.91 24.03
C LYS A 133 -13.65 -24.90 24.52
N GLY A 134 -13.12 -25.18 25.73
CA GLY A 134 -12.02 -24.44 26.33
C GLY A 134 -12.43 -23.18 27.08
N SER A 135 -11.63 -22.84 28.08
CA SER A 135 -11.75 -21.64 28.91
C SER A 135 -11.03 -20.44 28.25
N ASP A 136 -11.20 -19.24 28.82
CA ASP A 136 -10.42 -18.08 28.45
C ASP A 136 -8.90 -18.29 28.75
N GLY A 137 -8.59 -19.14 29.73
CA GLY A 137 -7.22 -19.54 30.04
C GLY A 137 -6.58 -20.33 28.91
N ASP A 138 -7.28 -21.38 28.43
CA ASP A 138 -6.84 -22.22 27.32
C ASP A 138 -6.66 -21.39 26.03
N PHE A 139 -7.64 -20.52 25.74
CA PHE A 139 -7.59 -19.62 24.60
C PHE A 139 -6.37 -18.69 24.66
N TRP A 140 -6.12 -18.09 25.82
CA TRP A 140 -4.97 -17.18 25.99
C TRP A 140 -3.65 -17.93 25.88
N GLU A 141 -3.53 -19.07 26.53
CA GLU A 141 -2.32 -19.89 26.54
C GLU A 141 -1.94 -20.37 25.13
N TYR A 142 -2.93 -20.87 24.38
CA TYR A 142 -2.73 -21.28 22.99
C TYR A 142 -2.23 -20.12 22.13
N ASN A 143 -2.92 -18.97 22.14
CA ASN A 143 -2.54 -17.81 21.32
C ASN A 143 -1.19 -17.22 21.74
N ARG A 144 -0.87 -17.23 23.05
CA ARG A 144 0.45 -16.86 23.55
C ARG A 144 1.54 -17.79 23.00
N LYS A 145 1.30 -19.09 23.01
CA LYS A 145 2.24 -20.08 22.45
C LYS A 145 2.40 -19.89 20.94
N VAL A 146 1.31 -19.70 20.20
CA VAL A 146 1.36 -19.40 18.75
C VAL A 146 2.19 -18.14 18.47
N PHE A 147 1.94 -17.06 19.21
CA PHE A 147 2.71 -15.81 19.07
C PHE A 147 4.22 -16.02 19.31
N ILE A 148 4.58 -16.72 20.40
CA ILE A 148 5.99 -17.03 20.71
C ILE A 148 6.62 -17.84 19.56
N ARG A 149 5.91 -18.80 18.96
CA ARG A 149 6.43 -19.61 17.86
C ARG A 149 6.60 -18.82 16.57
N ILE A 150 5.72 -17.86 16.29
CA ILE A 150 5.89 -16.92 15.17
C ILE A 150 7.17 -16.09 15.35
N VAL A 151 7.37 -15.52 16.54
CA VAL A 151 8.57 -14.71 16.84
C VAL A 151 9.83 -15.57 16.78
N GLU A 152 9.80 -16.76 17.36
CA GLU A 152 10.93 -17.71 17.37
C GLU A 152 11.31 -18.12 15.95
N SER A 153 10.35 -18.54 15.12
CA SER A 153 10.62 -18.95 13.74
C SER A 153 11.15 -17.81 12.89
N GLY A 154 10.57 -16.61 13.02
CA GLY A 154 11.03 -15.41 12.33
C GLY A 154 12.46 -15.02 12.75
N PHE A 155 12.78 -15.09 14.05
CA PHE A 155 14.13 -14.79 14.54
C PHE A 155 15.17 -15.77 13.97
N PHE A 156 14.92 -17.08 14.04
CA PHE A 156 15.85 -18.06 13.50
C PHE A 156 16.02 -17.96 11.98
N SER A 157 14.92 -17.72 11.27
CA SER A 157 14.98 -17.48 9.81
C SER A 157 15.75 -16.21 9.47
N GLY A 158 15.54 -15.13 10.22
CA GLY A 158 16.28 -13.88 10.04
C GLY A 158 17.78 -14.05 10.28
N VAL A 159 18.18 -14.73 11.36
CA VAL A 159 19.60 -15.02 11.66
C VAL A 159 20.21 -15.91 10.57
N LEU A 160 19.49 -16.96 10.14
CA LEU A 160 19.97 -17.86 9.08
C LEU A 160 20.15 -17.11 7.76
N TYR A 161 19.21 -16.25 7.40
CA TYR A 161 19.28 -15.43 6.19
C TYR A 161 20.47 -14.45 6.23
N LEU A 162 20.64 -13.72 7.32
CA LEU A 162 21.76 -12.79 7.48
C LEU A 162 23.12 -13.53 7.43
N ALA A 163 23.22 -14.68 8.08
CA ALA A 163 24.44 -15.49 8.02
C ALA A 163 24.72 -15.99 6.59
N SER A 164 23.68 -16.40 5.85
CA SER A 164 23.81 -16.82 4.45
C SER A 164 24.23 -15.67 3.54
N LEU A 165 23.66 -14.47 3.74
CA LEU A 165 24.06 -13.27 3.00
C LEU A 165 25.54 -12.93 3.25
N LEU A 166 25.97 -12.92 4.51
CA LEU A 166 27.36 -12.65 4.85
C LEU A 166 28.32 -13.68 4.23
N ALA A 167 27.91 -14.96 4.21
CA ALA A 167 28.72 -16.01 3.58
C ALA A 167 28.82 -15.80 2.05
N LEU A 168 27.73 -15.46 1.37
CA LEU A 168 27.73 -15.16 -0.07
C LEU A 168 28.62 -13.95 -0.39
N VAL A 169 28.48 -12.85 0.38
CA VAL A 169 29.32 -11.66 0.22
C VAL A 169 30.80 -11.97 0.48
N ALA A 170 31.11 -12.81 1.48
CA ALA A 170 32.48 -13.21 1.74
C ALA A 170 33.06 -14.04 0.58
N LEU A 171 32.26 -14.96 0.00
CA LEU A 171 32.70 -15.74 -1.16
C LEU A 171 32.94 -14.84 -2.38
N ASP A 172 32.05 -13.90 -2.63
CA ASP A 172 32.20 -12.91 -3.70
C ASP A 172 33.52 -12.11 -3.54
N LYS A 173 33.75 -11.54 -2.36
CA LYS A 173 34.90 -10.65 -2.12
C LYS A 173 36.25 -11.40 -1.94
N LEU A 174 36.23 -12.62 -1.45
CA LEU A 174 37.49 -13.38 -1.17
C LEU A 174 37.93 -14.24 -2.36
N PHE A 175 36.98 -14.68 -3.19
CA PHE A 175 37.24 -15.62 -4.29
C PHE A 175 36.90 -15.03 -5.66
N ASP A 176 36.53 -13.74 -5.73
CA ASP A 176 36.12 -13.02 -6.97
C ASP A 176 35.02 -13.80 -7.74
N ILE A 177 34.06 -14.41 -7.01
CA ILE A 177 32.94 -15.12 -7.58
C ILE A 177 31.83 -14.09 -7.77
N ASP A 178 31.60 -13.68 -9.03
CA ASP A 178 30.51 -12.75 -9.39
C ASP A 178 29.15 -13.50 -9.33
N PHE A 179 28.49 -13.44 -8.19
CA PHE A 179 27.18 -14.04 -8.02
C PHE A 179 26.10 -13.17 -8.69
N ASP A 180 25.25 -13.81 -9.48
CA ASP A 180 24.00 -13.17 -9.92
C ASP A 180 23.19 -12.68 -8.70
N GLY A 181 22.73 -11.41 -8.74
CA GLY A 181 21.93 -10.82 -7.66
C GLY A 181 20.70 -11.63 -7.26
N ARG A 182 20.16 -12.45 -8.16
CA ARG A 182 19.03 -13.36 -7.91
C ARG A 182 19.30 -14.42 -6.86
N ILE A 183 20.58 -14.80 -6.62
CA ILE A 183 20.93 -15.81 -5.61
C ILE A 183 20.50 -15.38 -4.21
N TYR A 184 20.60 -14.07 -3.92
CA TYR A 184 20.13 -13.51 -2.63
C TYR A 184 18.61 -13.68 -2.46
N GLY A 185 17.86 -13.52 -3.55
CA GLY A 185 16.43 -13.81 -3.61
C GLY A 185 16.11 -15.27 -3.40
N TYR A 186 16.78 -16.18 -4.09
CA TYR A 186 16.59 -17.64 -3.94
C TYR A 186 16.83 -18.10 -2.51
N VAL A 187 17.91 -17.63 -1.88
CA VAL A 187 18.23 -17.95 -0.47
C VAL A 187 17.14 -17.39 0.45
N GLY A 188 16.72 -16.14 0.24
CA GLY A 188 15.68 -15.50 1.04
C GLY A 188 14.37 -16.26 0.97
N VAL A 189 13.86 -16.52 -0.24
CA VAL A 189 12.59 -17.23 -0.45
C VAL A 189 12.65 -18.65 0.11
N SER A 190 13.79 -19.36 -0.04
CA SER A 190 13.97 -20.72 0.52
C SER A 190 13.94 -20.71 2.05
N ILE A 191 14.60 -19.75 2.69
CA ILE A 191 14.64 -19.67 4.15
C ILE A 191 13.29 -19.24 4.72
N PHE A 192 12.70 -18.16 4.20
CA PHE A 192 11.42 -17.67 4.73
C PHE A 192 10.21 -18.49 4.27
N GLY A 193 10.26 -19.09 3.07
CA GLY A 193 9.18 -19.92 2.55
C GLY A 193 9.22 -21.34 3.15
N ILE A 194 10.33 -22.06 3.04
CA ILE A 194 10.41 -23.47 3.48
C ILE A 194 10.83 -23.56 4.96
N PHE A 195 12.04 -23.06 5.30
CA PHE A 195 12.57 -23.28 6.64
C PHE A 195 11.67 -22.66 7.71
N ASN A 196 11.31 -21.38 7.57
CA ASN A 196 10.45 -20.68 8.53
C ASN A 196 9.10 -21.37 8.71
N SER A 197 8.44 -21.76 7.61
CA SER A 197 7.12 -22.41 7.64
C SER A 197 7.19 -23.79 8.29
N ILE A 198 8.15 -24.63 7.89
CA ILE A 198 8.30 -25.98 8.45
C ILE A 198 8.72 -25.93 9.92
N TYR A 199 9.63 -25.01 10.29
CA TYR A 199 10.02 -24.81 11.68
C TYR A 199 8.82 -24.38 12.54
N PHE A 200 8.05 -23.37 12.08
CA PHE A 200 6.85 -22.92 12.76
C PHE A 200 5.82 -24.06 12.95
N LEU A 201 5.51 -24.80 11.88
CA LEU A 201 4.56 -25.91 11.93
C LEU A 201 5.04 -27.05 12.84
N SER A 202 6.34 -27.34 12.88
CA SER A 202 6.90 -28.39 13.76
C SER A 202 6.76 -28.06 15.24
N LYS A 203 6.72 -26.76 15.59
CA LYS A 203 6.59 -26.26 16.97
C LYS A 203 5.20 -25.70 17.27
N PHE A 204 4.25 -25.88 16.36
CA PHE A 204 2.90 -25.40 16.54
C PHE A 204 2.24 -26.03 17.78
N PRO A 205 1.63 -25.24 18.70
CA PRO A 205 1.12 -25.76 19.97
C PRO A 205 0.04 -26.83 19.78
N ALA A 206 0.06 -27.84 20.64
CA ALA A 206 -1.04 -28.78 20.76
C ALA A 206 -2.24 -28.08 21.44
N LEU A 207 -3.44 -28.57 21.15
CA LEU A 207 -4.64 -28.11 21.82
C LEU A 207 -4.78 -28.79 23.18
N ASP A 208 -4.87 -28.01 24.23
CA ASP A 208 -5.09 -28.41 25.58
C ASP A 208 -6.32 -27.65 26.13
N TYR A 209 -7.21 -28.33 26.86
CA TYR A 209 -8.46 -27.79 27.38
C TYR A 209 -8.59 -27.98 28.89
N ASP A 210 -7.47 -28.18 29.58
CA ASP A 210 -7.44 -28.50 31.02
C ASP A 210 -7.44 -27.25 31.91
N ASP A 211 -7.67 -26.06 31.37
CA ASP A 211 -7.56 -24.75 32.06
C ASP A 211 -6.19 -24.56 32.76
N HIS A 212 -5.18 -25.29 32.31
CA HIS A 212 -3.82 -25.18 32.84
C HIS A 212 -3.04 -24.12 32.10
N VAL A 213 -2.81 -22.97 32.76
CA VAL A 213 -2.00 -21.89 32.22
C VAL A 213 -0.59 -21.99 32.80
N GLU A 214 0.37 -22.34 31.95
CA GLU A 214 1.77 -22.41 32.34
C GLU A 214 2.32 -21.02 32.64
N ARG A 215 3.23 -20.94 33.64
CA ARG A 215 3.93 -19.69 33.91
C ARG A 215 4.73 -19.26 32.69
N PRO A 216 4.50 -18.03 32.15
CA PRO A 216 5.25 -17.53 31.01
C PRO A 216 6.76 -17.43 31.30
N LEU A 217 7.58 -17.57 30.24
CA LEU A 217 9.01 -17.36 30.33
C LEU A 217 9.34 -15.97 30.86
N SER A 218 10.40 -15.86 31.66
CA SER A 218 10.81 -14.56 32.22
C SER A 218 11.05 -13.49 31.15
N ALA A 219 11.64 -13.87 30.00
CA ALA A 219 11.84 -12.96 28.88
C ALA A 219 10.53 -12.42 28.32
N PHE A 220 9.48 -13.25 28.20
CA PHE A 220 8.15 -12.82 27.78
C PHE A 220 7.54 -11.83 28.78
N LEU A 221 7.63 -12.13 30.09
CA LEU A 221 7.14 -11.24 31.13
C LEU A 221 7.88 -9.90 31.15
N VAL A 222 9.19 -9.91 30.94
CA VAL A 222 9.99 -8.68 30.83
C VAL A 222 9.54 -7.88 29.63
N PHE A 223 9.46 -8.49 28.46
CA PHE A 223 9.06 -7.82 27.24
C PHE A 223 7.66 -7.20 27.36
N THR A 224 6.67 -7.97 27.82
CA THR A 224 5.28 -7.50 27.87
C THR A 224 5.04 -6.45 28.97
N GLN A 225 5.68 -6.62 30.15
CA GLN A 225 5.43 -5.74 31.29
C GLN A 225 6.32 -4.51 31.34
N PHE A 226 7.60 -4.61 30.91
CA PHE A 226 8.55 -3.50 31.04
C PHE A 226 8.82 -2.75 29.73
N LEU A 227 8.45 -3.33 28.60
CA LEU A 227 8.59 -2.66 27.31
C LEU A 227 7.21 -2.25 26.79
N LEU A 228 6.29 -3.20 26.58
CA LEU A 228 5.02 -2.91 25.92
C LEU A 228 4.09 -2.06 26.77
N ILE A 229 3.89 -2.37 28.06
CA ILE A 229 2.99 -1.56 28.91
C ILE A 229 3.51 -0.12 29.04
N PRO A 230 4.79 0.18 29.41
CA PRO A 230 5.25 1.56 29.50
C PRO A 230 5.14 2.34 28.20
N ILE A 231 5.52 1.75 27.07
CA ILE A 231 5.37 2.39 25.76
C ILE A 231 3.90 2.71 25.49
N THR A 232 2.99 1.76 25.71
CA THR A 232 1.54 1.96 25.52
C THR A 232 1.03 3.09 26.43
N VAL A 233 1.47 3.14 27.69
CA VAL A 233 1.07 4.20 28.64
C VAL A 233 1.60 5.56 28.21
N ILE A 234 2.85 5.66 27.73
CA ILE A 234 3.42 6.93 27.23
C ILE A 234 2.58 7.46 26.07
N TYR A 235 2.32 6.64 25.05
CA TYR A 235 1.48 7.05 23.91
C TYR A 235 0.05 7.39 24.33
N MET A 236 -0.49 6.67 25.30
CA MET A 236 -1.80 6.96 25.89
C MET A 236 -1.85 8.35 26.52
N VAL A 237 -0.84 8.71 27.32
CA VAL A 237 -0.73 10.05 27.92
C VAL A 237 -0.63 11.14 26.85
N ILE A 238 0.18 10.92 25.81
CA ILE A 238 0.33 11.86 24.70
C ILE A 238 -1.02 12.08 24.00
N LEU A 239 -1.77 11.02 23.68
CA LEU A 239 -3.06 11.14 23.00
C LEU A 239 -4.12 11.83 23.86
N HIS A 240 -4.12 11.59 25.19
CA HIS A 240 -5.02 12.28 26.11
C HIS A 240 -4.67 13.76 26.24
N ALA A 241 -3.39 14.10 26.41
CA ALA A 241 -2.94 15.49 26.44
C ALA A 241 -3.30 16.22 25.15
N TYR A 242 -3.17 15.55 24.01
CA TYR A 242 -3.56 16.10 22.72
C TYR A 242 -5.09 16.27 22.59
N GLY A 243 -5.87 15.31 23.08
CA GLY A 243 -7.33 15.43 23.15
C GLY A 243 -7.78 16.63 23.98
N ILE A 244 -7.12 16.87 25.12
CA ILE A 244 -7.36 18.05 25.95
C ILE A 244 -7.00 19.33 25.18
N LYS A 245 -5.88 19.35 24.47
CA LYS A 245 -5.48 20.49 23.63
C LYS A 245 -6.56 20.83 22.59
N ILE A 246 -7.09 19.83 21.87
CA ILE A 246 -8.18 20.03 20.89
C ILE A 246 -9.41 20.67 21.55
N LEU A 247 -9.77 20.22 22.76
CA LEU A 247 -10.92 20.76 23.49
C LEU A 247 -10.70 22.21 23.92
N LEU A 248 -9.46 22.61 24.23
CA LEU A 248 -9.12 23.98 24.64
C LEU A 248 -9.02 24.93 23.45
N ASP A 249 -8.39 24.50 22.37
CA ASP A 249 -8.15 25.33 21.19
C ASP A 249 -9.40 25.43 20.28
N GLY A 250 -10.33 24.48 20.39
CA GLY A 250 -11.54 24.40 19.52
C GLY A 250 -11.24 24.04 18.06
N GLU A 251 -9.97 23.81 17.72
CA GLU A 251 -9.52 23.50 16.37
C GLU A 251 -9.31 21.98 16.19
N LEU A 252 -9.95 21.42 15.15
CA LEU A 252 -9.72 20.03 14.78
C LEU A 252 -8.38 19.89 14.04
N PRO A 253 -7.53 18.97 14.48
CA PRO A 253 -6.20 18.80 13.90
C PRO A 253 -6.24 18.34 12.46
N ARG A 254 -5.30 18.85 11.66
CA ARG A 254 -5.07 18.41 10.30
C ARG A 254 -4.11 17.20 10.29
N GLY A 255 -4.53 16.07 9.72
CA GLY A 255 -3.65 15.03 9.20
C GLY A 255 -3.36 13.83 10.11
N TRP A 256 -2.36 13.87 10.97
CA TRP A 256 -1.70 12.67 11.56
C TRP A 256 -2.44 11.98 12.72
N ILE A 257 -3.36 12.64 13.40
CA ILE A 257 -3.96 12.13 14.63
C ILE A 257 -4.76 10.82 14.43
N GLY A 258 -5.44 10.68 13.30
CA GLY A 258 -6.18 9.46 12.98
C GLY A 258 -5.26 8.25 12.88
N ASN A 259 -4.15 8.38 12.16
CA ASN A 259 -3.17 7.30 12.02
C ASN A 259 -2.49 6.97 13.36
N LEU A 260 -2.14 8.00 14.14
CA LEU A 260 -1.53 7.80 15.45
C LEU A 260 -2.50 7.08 16.42
N SER A 261 -3.77 7.50 16.44
CA SER A 261 -4.82 6.86 17.27
C SER A 261 -5.10 5.41 16.82
N LEU A 262 -5.07 5.13 15.52
CA LEU A 262 -5.21 3.77 14.98
C LEU A 262 -4.07 2.86 15.45
N TRP A 263 -2.82 3.26 15.18
CA TRP A 263 -1.64 2.47 15.55
C TRP A 263 -1.55 2.26 17.07
N PHE A 264 -1.85 3.30 17.85
CA PHE A 264 -1.96 3.17 19.30
C PHE A 264 -3.01 2.13 19.70
N SER A 265 -4.19 2.17 19.09
CA SER A 265 -5.27 1.23 19.41
C SER A 265 -4.87 -0.21 19.09
N VAL A 266 -4.23 -0.44 17.95
CA VAL A 266 -3.73 -1.78 17.55
C VAL A 266 -2.67 -2.28 18.55
N ILE A 267 -1.64 -1.47 18.82
CA ILE A 267 -0.56 -1.83 19.77
C ILE A 267 -1.12 -2.00 21.18
N GLY A 268 -2.06 -1.14 21.58
CA GLY A 268 -2.70 -1.20 22.89
C GLY A 268 -3.51 -2.47 23.08
N VAL A 269 -4.37 -2.84 22.13
CA VAL A 269 -5.14 -4.09 22.16
C VAL A 269 -4.20 -5.30 22.19
N PHE A 270 -3.16 -5.27 21.38
CA PHE A 270 -2.13 -6.32 21.37
C PHE A 270 -1.42 -6.44 22.73
N THR A 271 -1.01 -5.31 23.33
CA THR A 271 -0.42 -5.25 24.67
C THR A 271 -1.39 -5.80 25.73
N TYR A 272 -2.67 -5.44 25.65
CA TYR A 272 -3.71 -5.97 26.52
C TYR A 272 -3.82 -7.49 26.42
N LEU A 273 -3.93 -8.03 25.20
CA LEU A 273 -4.05 -9.46 24.95
C LEU A 273 -2.85 -10.24 25.49
N LEU A 274 -1.62 -9.78 25.25
CA LEU A 274 -0.41 -10.44 25.75
C LEU A 274 -0.30 -10.41 27.28
N ASN A 275 -0.89 -9.42 27.93
CA ASN A 275 -0.81 -9.24 29.38
C ASN A 275 -2.06 -9.73 30.14
N TYR A 276 -3.12 -10.19 29.45
CA TYR A 276 -4.43 -10.48 30.06
C TYR A 276 -4.38 -11.37 31.31
N LEU A 277 -3.63 -12.47 31.27
CA LEU A 277 -3.45 -13.38 32.41
C LEU A 277 -2.16 -13.13 33.21
N ASN A 278 -1.30 -12.20 32.79
CA ASN A 278 -0.03 -11.90 33.50
C ASN A 278 -0.24 -11.45 34.96
N PRO A 279 -1.35 -10.80 35.37
CA PRO A 279 -1.60 -10.53 36.79
C PRO A 279 -1.61 -11.77 37.68
N ARG A 280 -1.92 -12.98 37.14
CA ARG A 280 -1.85 -14.24 37.89
C ARG A 280 -0.41 -14.62 38.26
N PHE A 281 0.59 -14.18 37.46
CA PHE A 281 2.00 -14.55 37.60
C PHE A 281 2.88 -13.41 38.11
N SER A 282 2.37 -12.18 38.15
CA SER A 282 3.10 -10.99 38.56
C SER A 282 2.36 -10.28 39.68
N LYS A 283 3.01 -10.06 40.81
CA LYS A 283 2.47 -9.26 41.93
C LYS A 283 2.53 -7.73 41.67
N ARG A 284 2.85 -7.30 40.45
CA ARG A 284 3.05 -5.90 40.10
C ARG A 284 1.71 -5.20 39.91
N VAL A 285 1.46 -4.20 40.73
CA VAL A 285 0.20 -3.44 40.75
C VAL A 285 -0.10 -2.79 39.39
N PHE A 286 0.92 -2.24 38.72
CA PHE A 286 0.72 -1.55 37.45
C PHE A 286 0.20 -2.47 36.32
N VAL A 287 0.57 -3.76 36.32
CA VAL A 287 0.07 -4.73 35.32
C VAL A 287 -1.43 -4.98 35.51
N SER A 288 -1.87 -5.16 36.74
CA SER A 288 -3.29 -5.37 37.04
C SER A 288 -4.10 -4.08 36.82
N GLN A 289 -3.53 -2.91 37.12
CA GLN A 289 -4.17 -1.63 36.82
C GLN A 289 -4.31 -1.40 35.32
N PHE A 290 -3.26 -1.70 34.53
CA PHE A 290 -3.32 -1.62 33.08
C PHE A 290 -4.46 -2.49 32.52
N ILE A 291 -4.53 -3.78 32.87
CA ILE A 291 -5.59 -4.69 32.42
C ILE A 291 -6.98 -4.21 32.85
N ARG A 292 -7.10 -3.65 34.06
CA ARG A 292 -8.39 -3.18 34.60
C ARG A 292 -8.95 -1.97 33.87
N TYR A 293 -8.09 -0.99 33.54
CA TYR A 293 -8.51 0.31 33.05
C TYR A 293 -8.29 0.53 31.54
N PHE A 294 -7.54 -0.33 30.87
CA PHE A 294 -7.16 -0.19 29.47
C PHE A 294 -8.33 0.21 28.56
N TRP A 295 -9.42 -0.54 28.58
CA TRP A 295 -10.57 -0.29 27.71
C TRP A 295 -11.26 1.05 27.98
N LEU A 296 -11.30 1.51 29.25
CA LEU A 296 -11.87 2.80 29.60
C LEU A 296 -10.99 3.94 29.09
N VAL A 297 -9.68 3.78 29.21
CA VAL A 297 -8.74 4.80 28.74
C VAL A 297 -8.66 4.84 27.21
N LEU A 298 -8.93 3.74 26.53
CA LEU A 298 -8.97 3.67 25.07
C LEU A 298 -10.12 4.51 24.44
N ILE A 299 -11.10 4.97 25.25
CA ILE A 299 -12.22 5.79 24.78
C ILE A 299 -11.73 7.06 24.08
N VAL A 300 -10.78 7.79 24.66
CA VAL A 300 -10.29 9.06 24.10
C VAL A 300 -9.60 8.85 22.74
N PRO A 301 -8.65 7.92 22.57
CA PRO A 301 -8.08 7.59 21.25
C PRO A 301 -9.14 7.17 20.22
N ALA A 302 -10.14 6.39 20.65
CA ALA A 302 -11.22 5.97 19.74
C ALA A 302 -12.07 7.15 19.26
N ILE A 303 -12.39 8.11 20.15
CA ILE A 303 -13.10 9.33 19.78
C ILE A 303 -12.25 10.17 18.83
N LEU A 304 -10.96 10.36 19.09
CA LEU A 304 -10.05 11.09 18.20
C LEU A 304 -9.96 10.44 16.82
N LEU A 305 -9.93 9.11 16.76
CA LEU A 305 -9.96 8.35 15.52
C LEU A 305 -11.26 8.61 14.75
N MET A 306 -12.42 8.53 15.43
CA MET A 306 -13.73 8.77 14.80
C MET A 306 -13.88 10.20 14.27
N ILE A 307 -13.46 11.21 15.05
CA ILE A 307 -13.51 12.62 14.63
C ILE A 307 -12.62 12.85 13.39
N SER A 308 -11.38 12.35 13.42
CA SER A 308 -10.44 12.46 12.30
C SER A 308 -10.97 11.78 11.03
N LEU A 309 -11.57 10.61 11.20
CA LEU A 309 -12.16 9.84 10.10
C LEU A 309 -13.38 10.55 9.52
N PHE A 310 -14.30 10.99 10.38
CA PHE A 310 -15.52 11.67 9.94
C PHE A 310 -15.20 12.93 9.12
N ARG A 311 -14.23 13.73 9.56
CA ARG A 311 -13.77 14.90 8.81
C ARG A 311 -13.24 14.50 7.42
N ARG A 312 -12.36 13.48 7.35
CA ARG A 312 -11.80 13.03 6.07
C ARG A 312 -12.85 12.47 5.12
N ILE A 313 -13.86 11.77 5.65
CA ILE A 313 -14.97 11.26 4.83
C ILE A 313 -15.82 12.41 4.31
N ASN A 314 -16.08 13.42 5.14
CA ASN A 314 -16.87 14.58 4.74
C ASN A 314 -16.15 15.42 3.66
N ASP A 315 -14.82 15.64 3.82
CA ASP A 315 -14.04 16.47 2.90
C ASP A 315 -13.76 15.76 1.55
N TYR A 316 -13.53 14.44 1.57
CA TYR A 316 -13.01 13.71 0.41
C TYR A 316 -13.80 12.45 0.04
N GLY A 317 -14.93 12.20 0.65
CA GLY A 317 -15.74 10.99 0.45
C GLY A 317 -15.10 9.73 1.04
N VAL A 318 -15.76 8.58 0.84
CA VAL A 318 -15.30 7.27 1.31
C VAL A 318 -14.34 6.66 0.28
N THR A 319 -13.11 6.35 0.69
CA THR A 319 -12.14 5.54 -0.05
C THR A 319 -11.99 4.19 0.65
N GLU A 320 -11.34 3.20 -0.01
CA GLU A 320 -11.10 1.86 0.56
C GLU A 320 -10.38 1.94 1.92
N GLU A 321 -9.36 2.78 2.02
CA GLU A 321 -8.63 2.97 3.28
C GLU A 321 -9.51 3.57 4.38
N ARG A 322 -10.32 4.58 4.05
CA ARG A 322 -11.24 5.22 4.99
C ARG A 322 -12.36 4.29 5.41
N TYR A 323 -12.86 3.48 4.48
CA TYR A 323 -13.86 2.45 4.78
C TYR A 323 -13.29 1.39 5.74
N ALA A 324 -12.12 0.84 5.43
CA ALA A 324 -11.45 -0.12 6.32
C ALA A 324 -11.20 0.49 7.71
N LEU A 325 -10.75 1.74 7.77
CA LEU A 325 -10.55 2.48 9.01
C LEU A 325 -11.87 2.68 9.78
N ALA A 326 -12.98 3.00 9.08
CA ALA A 326 -14.31 3.14 9.66
C ALA A 326 -14.79 1.84 10.30
N MET A 327 -14.56 0.71 9.64
CA MET A 327 -14.91 -0.61 10.16
C MET A 327 -14.11 -0.94 11.43
N ILE A 328 -12.78 -0.72 11.41
CA ILE A 328 -11.92 -0.93 12.58
C ILE A 328 -12.32 0.01 13.71
N ALA A 329 -12.59 1.28 13.44
CA ALA A 329 -13.03 2.24 14.43
C ALA A 329 -14.40 1.87 15.05
N SER A 330 -15.35 1.44 14.23
CA SER A 330 -16.66 0.98 14.69
C SER A 330 -16.54 -0.29 15.53
N TRP A 331 -15.72 -1.25 15.10
CA TRP A 331 -15.38 -2.43 15.90
C TRP A 331 -14.74 -2.03 17.23
N LEU A 332 -13.81 -1.09 17.24
CA LEU A 332 -13.14 -0.61 18.45
C LEU A 332 -14.14 -0.01 19.45
N VAL A 333 -15.07 0.84 18.96
CA VAL A 333 -16.15 1.40 19.79
C VAL A 333 -17.02 0.28 20.38
N MET A 334 -17.42 -0.69 19.58
CA MET A 334 -18.19 -1.86 20.04
C MET A 334 -17.45 -2.63 21.15
N VAL A 335 -16.16 -2.89 20.96
CA VAL A 335 -15.33 -3.61 21.94
C VAL A 335 -15.15 -2.80 23.22
N ILE A 336 -14.94 -1.49 23.13
CA ILE A 336 -14.87 -0.60 24.30
C ILE A 336 -16.17 -0.66 25.10
N LEU A 337 -17.32 -0.64 24.45
CA LEU A 337 -18.63 -0.78 25.12
C LEU A 337 -18.74 -2.14 25.81
N LEU A 338 -18.39 -3.22 25.13
CA LEU A 338 -18.51 -4.58 25.68
C LEU A 338 -17.53 -4.80 26.84
N TYR A 339 -16.25 -4.54 26.65
CA TYR A 339 -15.20 -4.88 27.63
C TYR A 339 -14.98 -3.78 28.67
N GLY A 340 -15.11 -2.50 28.28
CA GLY A 340 -14.92 -1.35 29.17
C GLY A 340 -16.14 -1.09 30.05
N ILE A 341 -17.32 -1.00 29.46
CA ILE A 341 -18.55 -0.59 30.17
C ILE A 341 -19.32 -1.81 30.69
N LEU A 342 -19.65 -2.78 29.81
CA LEU A 342 -20.41 -3.98 30.18
C LEU A 342 -19.55 -5.03 30.87
N ARG A 343 -18.23 -4.84 30.92
CA ARG A 343 -17.25 -5.72 31.57
C ARG A 343 -17.33 -7.18 31.11
N TRP A 344 -17.59 -7.37 29.81
CA TRP A 344 -17.54 -8.68 29.20
C TRP A 344 -16.12 -9.26 29.32
N ARG A 345 -15.97 -10.54 29.62
CA ARG A 345 -14.64 -11.11 29.89
C ARG A 345 -14.22 -12.22 28.94
N ALA A 346 -15.09 -12.68 28.05
CA ALA A 346 -14.76 -13.77 27.13
C ALA A 346 -13.84 -13.32 25.99
N LEU A 347 -12.55 -13.60 26.09
CA LEU A 347 -11.50 -13.16 25.17
C LEU A 347 -11.71 -13.59 23.72
N LYS A 348 -12.24 -14.80 23.50
CA LYS A 348 -12.43 -15.36 22.14
C LYS A 348 -13.33 -14.51 21.26
N TRP A 349 -14.20 -13.67 21.84
CA TRP A 349 -15.08 -12.80 21.07
C TRP A 349 -14.37 -11.62 20.41
N LEU A 350 -13.17 -11.25 20.85
CA LEU A 350 -12.38 -10.22 20.21
C LEU A 350 -12.03 -10.61 18.75
N PRO A 351 -11.32 -11.73 18.50
CA PRO A 351 -11.01 -12.12 17.12
C PRO A 351 -12.25 -12.60 16.34
N ILE A 352 -13.26 -13.19 16.99
CA ILE A 352 -14.51 -13.59 16.33
C ILE A 352 -15.21 -12.34 15.77
N SER A 353 -15.47 -11.34 16.60
CA SER A 353 -16.16 -10.13 16.18
C SER A 353 -15.39 -9.37 15.12
N LEU A 354 -14.06 -9.29 15.23
CA LEU A 354 -13.23 -8.63 14.23
C LEU A 354 -13.28 -9.38 12.89
N SER A 355 -13.22 -10.71 12.90
CA SER A 355 -13.32 -11.50 11.66
C SER A 355 -14.69 -11.35 10.99
N VAL A 356 -15.78 -11.26 11.77
CA VAL A 356 -17.13 -11.00 11.25
C VAL A 356 -17.22 -9.61 10.63
N VAL A 357 -16.67 -8.58 11.28
CA VAL A 357 -16.64 -7.21 10.76
C VAL A 357 -15.85 -7.14 9.46
N ILE A 358 -14.66 -7.74 9.41
CA ILE A 358 -13.85 -7.76 8.17
C ILE A 358 -14.58 -8.54 7.06
N ALA A 359 -15.13 -9.71 7.36
CA ALA A 359 -15.88 -10.51 6.38
C ALA A 359 -17.10 -9.74 5.86
N PHE A 360 -17.86 -9.06 6.73
CA PHE A 360 -18.94 -8.19 6.32
C PHE A 360 -18.45 -7.11 5.36
N GLY A 361 -17.35 -6.42 5.69
CA GLY A 361 -16.77 -5.41 4.83
C GLY A 361 -16.32 -5.89 3.46
N LEU A 362 -15.92 -7.15 3.35
CA LEU A 362 -15.51 -7.73 2.07
C LEU A 362 -16.69 -8.24 1.24
N PHE A 363 -17.70 -8.85 1.86
CA PHE A 363 -18.69 -9.68 1.18
C PHE A 363 -20.12 -9.14 1.20
N SER A 364 -20.39 -7.97 1.81
CA SER A 364 -21.75 -7.39 1.91
C SER A 364 -22.28 -6.75 0.62
N GLY A 365 -21.69 -7.00 -0.53
CA GLY A 365 -22.15 -6.49 -1.83
C GLY A 365 -22.08 -4.96 -1.91
N PRO A 366 -23.23 -4.25 -2.07
CA PRO A 366 -23.22 -2.78 -2.15
C PRO A 366 -22.66 -2.07 -0.92
N LEU A 367 -22.76 -2.71 0.26
CA LEU A 367 -22.20 -2.21 1.52
C LEU A 367 -20.75 -2.65 1.74
N SER A 368 -20.17 -3.43 0.84
CA SER A 368 -18.76 -3.82 0.94
C SER A 368 -17.84 -2.63 0.74
N ILE A 369 -16.57 -2.82 1.13
CA ILE A 369 -15.50 -1.84 0.92
C ILE A 369 -15.45 -1.32 -0.53
N PHE A 370 -15.70 -2.19 -1.51
CA PHE A 370 -15.68 -1.83 -2.93
C PHE A 370 -16.99 -1.17 -3.39
N GLY A 371 -18.15 -1.69 -2.95
CA GLY A 371 -19.46 -1.14 -3.32
C GLY A 371 -19.70 0.23 -2.72
N ALA A 372 -19.50 0.38 -1.42
CA ALA A 372 -19.71 1.63 -0.70
C ALA A 372 -18.74 2.73 -1.16
N THR A 373 -17.46 2.38 -1.39
CA THR A 373 -16.45 3.31 -1.90
C THR A 373 -16.81 3.78 -3.30
N LEU A 374 -17.12 2.85 -4.21
CA LEU A 374 -17.48 3.20 -5.57
C LEU A 374 -18.73 4.11 -5.62
N SER A 375 -19.77 3.78 -4.84
CA SER A 375 -20.99 4.59 -4.74
C SER A 375 -20.70 6.00 -4.22
N SER A 376 -19.92 6.12 -3.14
CA SER A 376 -19.54 7.41 -2.54
C SER A 376 -18.74 8.27 -3.52
N GLN A 377 -17.79 7.69 -4.22
CA GLN A 377 -16.90 8.43 -5.13
C GLN A 377 -17.61 8.80 -6.45
N LYS A 378 -18.54 7.98 -6.93
CA LYS A 378 -19.42 8.35 -8.04
C LYS A 378 -20.33 9.54 -7.70
N GLN A 379 -20.94 9.50 -6.51
CA GLN A 379 -21.77 10.61 -6.05
C GLN A 379 -20.94 11.89 -5.93
N ARG A 380 -19.73 11.81 -5.34
CA ARG A 380 -18.83 12.95 -5.24
C ARG A 380 -18.47 13.55 -6.60
N LEU A 381 -18.15 12.72 -7.61
CA LEU A 381 -17.90 13.19 -8.96
C LEU A 381 -19.12 13.91 -9.54
N ASN A 382 -20.31 13.33 -9.36
CA ASN A 382 -21.56 13.95 -9.79
C ASN A 382 -21.77 15.32 -9.13
N ASP A 383 -21.56 15.43 -7.82
CA ASP A 383 -21.69 16.69 -7.08
C ASP A 383 -20.68 17.75 -7.56
N MET A 384 -19.43 17.34 -7.79
CA MET A 384 -18.38 18.21 -8.33
C MET A 384 -18.71 18.70 -9.74
N MET A 385 -19.17 17.82 -10.63
CA MET A 385 -19.55 18.18 -11.99
C MET A 385 -20.81 19.07 -12.03
N THR A 386 -21.75 18.85 -11.13
CA THR A 386 -22.95 19.70 -10.99
C THR A 386 -22.56 21.08 -10.47
N THR A 387 -21.71 21.17 -9.45
CA THR A 387 -21.22 22.44 -8.89
C THR A 387 -20.42 23.25 -9.92
N ALA A 388 -19.67 22.57 -10.79
CA ALA A 388 -18.93 23.20 -11.88
C ALA A 388 -19.82 23.59 -13.09
N GLY A 389 -21.13 23.35 -13.02
CA GLY A 389 -22.06 23.60 -14.13
C GLY A 389 -21.81 22.74 -15.37
N LEU A 390 -21.15 21.59 -15.22
CA LEU A 390 -20.89 20.65 -16.31
C LEU A 390 -22.06 19.71 -16.56
N ILE A 391 -22.89 19.50 -15.54
CA ILE A 391 -24.12 18.69 -15.57
C ILE A 391 -25.23 19.51 -14.94
N GLY A 392 -26.41 19.53 -15.57
CA GLY A 392 -27.57 20.28 -15.09
C GLY A 392 -27.71 21.69 -15.71
N GLU A 393 -28.57 22.54 -15.14
CA GLU A 393 -28.93 23.87 -15.68
C GLU A 393 -28.08 25.03 -15.10
N GLY A 394 -26.88 24.75 -14.53
CA GLY A 394 -26.02 25.77 -13.89
C GLY A 394 -25.13 26.55 -14.86
N GLU A 395 -24.75 27.79 -14.50
CA GLU A 395 -23.72 28.55 -15.20
C GLU A 395 -22.36 27.85 -15.03
N ARG A 396 -21.57 27.80 -16.10
CA ARG A 396 -20.30 27.07 -16.16
C ARG A 396 -19.19 27.83 -15.45
N GLU A 397 -18.86 27.41 -14.23
CA GLU A 397 -17.69 27.91 -13.47
C GLU A 397 -16.50 26.91 -13.57
N LEU A 398 -15.74 27.00 -14.64
CA LEU A 398 -14.64 26.06 -14.91
C LEU A 398 -13.31 26.35 -14.14
N GLY A 399 -13.26 27.44 -13.36
CA GLY A 399 -11.96 27.94 -12.87
C GLY A 399 -11.36 27.24 -11.65
N LEU A 400 -12.14 26.69 -10.73
CA LEU A 400 -11.66 26.32 -9.38
C LEU A 400 -11.58 24.81 -9.06
N ASN A 401 -12.24 23.93 -9.84
CA ASN A 401 -12.38 22.53 -9.47
C ASN A 401 -11.93 21.53 -10.56
N GLN A 402 -11.29 21.99 -11.60
CA GLN A 402 -10.99 21.17 -12.77
C GLN A 402 -9.99 20.04 -12.45
N SER A 403 -8.92 20.35 -11.70
CA SER A 403 -7.94 19.37 -11.25
C SER A 403 -8.54 18.31 -10.33
N ASP A 404 -9.47 18.71 -9.46
CA ASP A 404 -10.13 17.79 -8.54
C ASP A 404 -11.08 16.83 -9.29
N ILE A 405 -11.81 17.32 -10.30
CA ILE A 405 -12.65 16.48 -11.17
C ILE A 405 -11.78 15.46 -11.92
N LEU A 406 -10.65 15.89 -12.50
CA LEU A 406 -9.73 15.00 -13.21
C LEU A 406 -9.11 13.94 -12.30
N ASN A 407 -8.69 14.32 -11.10
CA ASN A 407 -8.18 13.40 -10.10
C ASN A 407 -9.25 12.39 -9.66
N GLN A 408 -10.51 12.84 -9.56
CA GLN A 408 -11.64 11.99 -9.24
C GLN A 408 -11.97 11.00 -10.36
N LEU A 409 -11.92 11.45 -11.62
CA LEU A 409 -12.07 10.60 -12.79
C LEU A 409 -10.99 9.52 -12.84
N ARG A 410 -9.71 9.90 -12.65
CA ARG A 410 -8.59 8.95 -12.59
C ARG A 410 -8.77 7.93 -11.47
N TYR A 411 -9.16 8.39 -10.27
CA TYR A 411 -9.45 7.50 -9.15
C TYR A 411 -10.51 6.45 -9.49
N LEU A 412 -11.56 6.82 -10.21
CA LEU A 412 -12.64 5.92 -10.61
C LEU A 412 -12.23 4.98 -11.75
N ASP A 413 -11.41 5.46 -12.70
CA ASP A 413 -10.91 4.66 -13.82
C ASP A 413 -10.06 3.47 -13.33
N ASP A 414 -9.17 3.73 -12.38
CA ASP A 414 -8.34 2.69 -11.76
C ASP A 414 -9.18 1.60 -11.04
N ARG A 415 -10.45 1.88 -10.70
CA ARG A 415 -11.26 1.05 -9.79
C ARG A 415 -12.51 0.46 -10.38
N SER A 416 -13.01 0.97 -11.46
CA SER A 416 -14.26 0.52 -12.04
C SER A 416 -14.22 0.54 -13.55
N ASP A 417 -15.04 -0.31 -14.17
CA ASP A 417 -15.43 -0.10 -15.53
C ASP A 417 -16.22 1.23 -15.58
N MET A 418 -15.69 2.21 -16.32
CA MET A 418 -16.25 3.56 -16.42
C MET A 418 -17.54 3.62 -17.26
N MET A 419 -18.19 2.47 -17.48
CA MET A 419 -19.44 2.40 -18.27
C MET A 419 -20.53 3.33 -17.75
N PHE A 420 -20.56 3.62 -16.44
CA PHE A 420 -21.55 4.56 -15.89
C PHE A 420 -21.41 6.00 -16.44
N ILE A 421 -20.23 6.37 -16.93
CA ILE A 421 -20.00 7.68 -17.56
C ILE A 421 -20.72 7.75 -18.90
N ASN A 422 -20.93 6.63 -19.57
CA ASN A 422 -21.68 6.59 -20.83
C ASN A 422 -23.10 7.13 -20.65
N ASP A 423 -23.74 6.87 -19.50
CA ASP A 423 -25.07 7.41 -19.18
C ASP A 423 -25.08 8.95 -19.10
N TRP A 424 -23.96 9.55 -18.70
CA TRP A 424 -23.79 11.00 -18.65
C TRP A 424 -23.36 11.57 -20.00
N ILE A 425 -22.58 10.82 -20.78
CA ILE A 425 -22.08 11.21 -22.10
C ILE A 425 -23.19 11.12 -23.16
N ASP A 426 -24.07 10.13 -23.07
CA ASP A 426 -25.20 9.93 -23.99
C ASP A 426 -26.40 10.84 -23.69
N SER A 427 -26.37 11.59 -22.60
CA SER A 427 -27.37 12.61 -22.31
C SER A 427 -27.31 13.73 -23.36
N PRO A 428 -28.45 14.24 -23.89
CA PRO A 428 -28.52 15.02 -25.12
C PRO A 428 -28.09 16.48 -24.99
N ILE A 429 -26.98 16.78 -24.33
CA ILE A 429 -26.37 18.11 -24.36
C ILE A 429 -25.48 18.20 -25.59
N GLY A 430 -26.05 18.52 -26.68
CA GLY A 430 -25.66 19.23 -27.91
C GLY A 430 -24.23 19.22 -28.42
N PHE A 431 -23.50 18.08 -28.48
CA PHE A 431 -22.28 17.96 -29.31
C PHE A 431 -22.35 16.68 -30.14
N ARG A 432 -22.73 16.81 -31.37
CA ARG A 432 -22.51 15.83 -32.43
C ARG A 432 -21.21 16.22 -33.13
N ASP A 433 -20.15 15.47 -32.91
CA ASP A 433 -19.11 15.33 -33.90
C ASP A 433 -18.78 13.83 -34.02
N GLU A 434 -19.27 13.22 -35.09
CA GLU A 434 -19.15 11.78 -35.38
C GLU A 434 -17.75 11.41 -35.91
N SER A 435 -16.82 12.36 -36.02
CA SER A 435 -15.52 12.18 -36.66
C SER A 435 -14.40 11.66 -35.75
N VAL A 436 -14.60 11.56 -34.44
CA VAL A 436 -13.58 11.11 -33.51
C VAL A 436 -13.85 9.67 -33.07
N LYS A 437 -13.45 8.71 -33.89
CA LYS A 437 -13.18 7.34 -33.45
C LYS A 437 -11.91 7.35 -32.59
N LEU A 438 -12.06 7.70 -31.34
CA LEU A 438 -10.96 7.64 -30.38
C LEU A 438 -10.99 6.30 -29.67
N ASP A 439 -9.92 5.56 -29.87
CA ASP A 439 -9.50 4.41 -29.05
C ASP A 439 -8.96 4.91 -27.70
N THR A 440 -9.68 5.85 -27.10
CA THR A 440 -9.28 6.59 -25.90
C THR A 440 -10.04 6.04 -24.71
N THR A 441 -9.33 5.93 -23.58
CA THR A 441 -9.93 5.59 -22.29
C THR A 441 -11.15 6.47 -21.99
N ASN A 442 -12.13 5.95 -21.27
CA ASN A 442 -13.38 6.68 -20.94
C ASN A 442 -13.12 8.05 -20.28
N ASN A 443 -12.01 8.17 -19.54
CA ASN A 443 -11.55 9.43 -18.95
C ASN A 443 -11.26 10.52 -19.97
N GLN A 444 -10.58 10.19 -21.06
CA GLN A 444 -10.26 11.15 -22.12
C GLN A 444 -11.54 11.62 -22.84
N ARG A 445 -12.56 10.75 -22.96
CA ARG A 445 -13.86 11.15 -23.52
C ARG A 445 -14.56 12.21 -22.66
N VAL A 446 -14.53 12.05 -21.33
CA VAL A 446 -15.10 13.03 -20.41
C VAL A 446 -14.32 14.33 -20.45
N VAL A 447 -13.00 14.26 -20.41
CA VAL A 447 -12.11 15.43 -20.52
C VAL A 447 -12.38 16.20 -21.80
N TYR A 448 -12.46 15.54 -22.94
CA TYR A 448 -12.72 16.17 -24.23
C TYR A 448 -14.12 16.78 -24.32
N ARG A 449 -15.15 16.05 -23.90
CA ARG A 449 -16.57 16.50 -23.99
C ARG A 449 -16.85 17.74 -23.14
N TYR A 450 -16.30 17.80 -21.94
CA TYR A 450 -16.52 18.91 -21.03
C TYR A 450 -15.48 20.02 -21.14
N GLY A 451 -14.51 19.88 -22.04
CA GLY A 451 -13.42 20.86 -22.25
C GLY A 451 -12.57 21.02 -20.99
N LEU A 452 -12.45 19.94 -20.20
CA LEU A 452 -11.57 19.91 -19.06
C LEU A 452 -10.13 19.87 -19.57
N ARG A 453 -9.36 20.93 -19.33
CA ARG A 453 -7.94 20.93 -19.63
C ARG A 453 -7.18 20.16 -18.55
N TYR A 454 -6.23 19.39 -18.96
CA TYR A 454 -5.27 18.73 -18.08
C TYR A 454 -4.25 19.76 -17.61
N ASP A 455 -4.68 20.74 -16.81
CA ASP A 455 -3.74 21.57 -16.06
C ASP A 455 -3.27 20.71 -14.88
N ALA A 456 -2.31 19.84 -15.19
CA ALA A 456 -1.73 18.94 -14.25
C ALA A 456 -1.03 19.74 -13.16
N PHE A 457 -1.45 19.51 -11.94
CA PHE A 457 -0.81 19.89 -10.68
C PHE A 457 -0.93 21.36 -10.23
N SER A 458 -1.13 21.51 -8.93
CA SER A 458 -0.94 22.72 -8.13
C SER A 458 0.57 23.01 -7.86
N GLY A 459 1.30 23.18 -8.83
CA GLY A 459 2.55 23.63 -9.32
C GLY A 459 2.48 23.22 -10.78
N GLU A 460 2.14 24.15 -11.65
CA GLU A 460 1.96 23.88 -13.08
C GLU A 460 3.24 23.28 -13.64
N TYR A 461 3.35 21.94 -13.63
CA TYR A 461 4.43 21.26 -14.35
C TYR A 461 4.16 21.36 -15.84
N PHE A 462 5.12 21.80 -16.60
CA PHE A 462 5.06 21.74 -18.04
C PHE A 462 6.13 20.77 -18.56
N SER A 463 5.80 20.05 -19.62
CA SER A 463 6.74 19.24 -20.39
C SER A 463 6.53 19.58 -21.85
N ILE A 464 7.51 20.21 -22.41
CA ILE A 464 7.55 20.59 -23.82
C ILE A 464 8.60 19.69 -24.47
N GLY A 465 8.21 18.89 -25.45
CA GLY A 465 9.14 17.99 -26.16
C GLY A 465 8.72 17.78 -27.60
N SER A 466 9.69 17.65 -28.49
CA SER A 466 9.43 17.19 -29.85
C SER A 466 9.41 15.68 -29.92
N GLY A 467 8.35 15.13 -30.48
CA GLY A 467 8.14 13.65 -30.56
C GLY A 467 8.98 12.93 -31.63
N GLY A 468 9.95 13.60 -32.30
CA GLY A 468 10.70 12.99 -33.40
C GLY A 468 12.12 13.53 -33.55
N ASP A 469 12.93 12.80 -34.31
CA ASP A 469 14.23 13.27 -34.78
C ASP A 469 14.04 14.46 -35.72
N PHE A 470 14.72 15.57 -35.44
CA PHE A 470 14.66 16.70 -36.33
C PHE A 470 15.99 16.88 -37.06
N THR A 471 15.93 17.36 -38.29
CA THR A 471 17.08 17.75 -39.09
C THR A 471 17.03 19.26 -39.36
N THR A 472 18.13 19.94 -39.11
CA THR A 472 18.28 21.34 -39.50
C THR A 472 19.56 21.51 -40.33
N SER A 473 19.56 22.47 -41.32
CA SER A 473 20.77 22.80 -42.06
C SER A 473 21.73 23.55 -41.13
N ILE A 474 22.97 23.12 -41.06
CA ILE A 474 24.02 23.70 -40.24
C ILE A 474 25.00 24.53 -41.06
N GLU A 475 24.74 24.72 -42.36
CA GLU A 475 25.66 25.42 -43.28
C GLU A 475 25.95 26.88 -42.89
N GLU A 476 25.00 27.51 -42.18
CA GLU A 476 25.12 28.89 -41.71
C GLU A 476 25.71 29.03 -40.30
N TYR A 477 25.99 27.91 -39.62
CA TYR A 477 26.39 27.92 -38.22
C TYR A 477 27.86 27.50 -38.05
N ARG A 478 28.62 28.24 -37.25
CA ARG A 478 30.03 27.96 -36.94
C ARG A 478 30.23 27.02 -35.75
N LEU A 479 29.21 26.90 -34.84
CA LEU A 479 29.31 26.11 -33.65
C LEU A 479 28.02 25.34 -33.42
N LEU A 480 28.15 24.05 -33.14
CA LEU A 480 27.07 23.14 -32.71
C LEU A 480 27.42 22.59 -31.36
N ARG A 481 26.58 22.80 -30.34
CA ARG A 481 26.70 22.17 -29.02
C ARG A 481 25.39 21.58 -28.58
N SER A 482 25.41 20.32 -28.11
CA SER A 482 24.28 19.72 -27.38
C SER A 482 24.41 20.04 -25.91
N PHE A 483 23.28 20.22 -25.24
CA PHE A 483 23.23 20.39 -23.79
C PHE A 483 22.14 19.56 -23.18
N ARG A 484 22.35 19.14 -21.91
CA ARG A 484 21.35 18.49 -21.06
C ARG A 484 21.55 18.98 -19.63
N ILE A 485 20.53 19.54 -19.04
CA ILE A 485 20.55 20.14 -17.71
C ILE A 485 19.50 19.45 -16.84
N HIS A 486 19.90 19.01 -15.64
CA HIS A 486 19.02 18.51 -14.59
C HIS A 486 19.17 19.37 -13.34
N HIS A 487 18.09 19.64 -12.64
CA HIS A 487 18.08 20.49 -11.44
C HIS A 487 19.01 20.00 -10.32
N ASP A 488 19.18 18.69 -10.17
CA ASP A 488 19.99 18.09 -9.09
C ASP A 488 21.51 18.17 -9.31
N GLN A 489 21.99 18.63 -10.49
CA GLN A 489 23.42 18.74 -10.81
C GLN A 489 23.98 20.14 -10.65
N LEU A 490 23.34 21.00 -9.87
CA LEU A 490 23.66 22.42 -9.70
C LEU A 490 25.05 22.74 -9.09
N ASN A 491 25.83 21.74 -8.66
CA ASN A 491 27.05 22.04 -7.88
C ASN A 491 28.40 21.63 -8.49
N GLU A 492 28.51 20.85 -9.57
CA GLU A 492 29.85 20.36 -9.95
C GLU A 492 30.35 20.51 -11.37
N HIS A 493 29.56 20.79 -12.41
CA HIS A 493 30.11 20.98 -13.77
C HIS A 493 29.48 22.12 -14.54
N ARG A 494 30.15 23.28 -14.51
CA ARG A 494 29.84 24.50 -15.30
C ARG A 494 30.29 24.39 -16.75
N GLU A 495 30.11 23.29 -17.47
CA GLU A 495 30.87 23.11 -18.72
C GLU A 495 30.21 23.68 -19.98
N ALA A 496 28.90 23.85 -20.09
CA ALA A 496 28.33 24.44 -21.32
C ALA A 496 27.09 25.31 -21.09
N ALA A 497 26.19 24.90 -20.19
CA ALA A 497 24.96 25.64 -19.86
C ALA A 497 24.45 25.29 -18.48
N HIS A 498 23.76 26.24 -17.82
CA HIS A 498 23.08 26.02 -16.54
C HIS A 498 21.85 26.92 -16.41
N ILE A 499 20.91 26.56 -15.56
CA ILE A 499 19.68 27.35 -15.34
C ILE A 499 19.65 27.85 -13.90
N ILE A 500 19.44 29.15 -13.72
CA ILE A 500 19.22 29.82 -12.43
C ILE A 500 18.03 30.75 -12.58
N ASP A 501 17.04 30.61 -11.68
CA ASP A 501 15.85 31.47 -11.61
C ASP A 501 15.11 31.68 -12.95
N GLY A 502 14.99 30.60 -13.75
CA GLY A 502 14.28 30.62 -15.03
C GLY A 502 15.07 31.29 -16.18
N GLN A 503 16.34 31.60 -15.98
CA GLN A 503 17.26 32.05 -17.01
C GLN A 503 18.24 30.94 -17.38
N LEU A 504 18.42 30.71 -18.67
CA LEU A 504 19.43 29.81 -19.22
C LEU A 504 20.72 30.55 -19.40
N PHE A 505 21.76 30.17 -18.68
CA PHE A 505 23.12 30.69 -18.86
C PHE A 505 23.88 29.75 -19.79
N ILE A 506 24.47 30.30 -20.83
CA ILE A 506 25.23 29.58 -21.84
C ILE A 506 26.65 30.09 -21.84
N ASN A 507 27.62 29.19 -21.75
CA ASN A 507 29.05 29.52 -21.79
C ASN A 507 29.60 29.26 -23.19
N VAL A 508 30.04 30.33 -23.87
CA VAL A 508 30.64 30.27 -25.20
C VAL A 508 31.97 31.00 -25.13
N ASP A 509 33.05 30.34 -25.52
CA ASP A 509 34.40 30.87 -25.60
C ASP A 509 34.92 31.62 -24.37
N GLY A 510 34.41 31.26 -23.18
CA GLY A 510 34.77 31.84 -21.88
C GLY A 510 33.81 32.90 -21.35
N ASP A 511 32.91 33.39 -22.16
CA ASP A 511 31.88 34.35 -21.78
C ASP A 511 30.56 33.63 -21.43
N SER A 512 29.82 34.13 -20.42
CA SER A 512 28.54 33.59 -20.00
C SER A 512 27.39 34.52 -20.41
N TYR A 513 26.46 33.99 -21.18
CA TYR A 513 25.30 34.72 -21.70
C TYR A 513 24.02 34.24 -21.05
N ALA A 514 23.21 35.17 -20.51
CA ALA A 514 21.92 34.86 -19.90
C ALA A 514 20.77 35.02 -20.89
N VAL A 515 19.96 33.96 -21.03
CA VAL A 515 18.78 33.93 -21.92
C VAL A 515 17.55 33.72 -21.10
N SER A 516 16.57 34.64 -21.14
CA SER A 516 15.28 34.47 -20.46
C SER A 516 14.44 33.46 -21.21
N LEU A 517 14.03 32.40 -20.51
CA LEU A 517 13.13 31.37 -21.04
C LEU A 517 11.66 31.64 -20.73
N LYS A 518 11.39 32.56 -19.80
CA LYS A 518 10.04 32.79 -19.23
C LYS A 518 9.00 33.08 -20.30
N ASP A 519 9.25 34.11 -21.12
CA ASP A 519 8.27 34.58 -22.12
C ASP A 519 8.07 33.55 -23.23
N SER A 520 9.14 32.89 -23.66
CA SER A 520 9.08 31.86 -24.70
C SER A 520 8.34 30.61 -24.24
N VAL A 521 8.61 30.15 -23.01
CA VAL A 521 7.92 29.00 -22.42
C VAL A 521 6.44 29.31 -22.22
N MET A 522 6.10 30.52 -21.78
CA MET A 522 4.69 30.93 -21.63
C MET A 522 3.94 30.94 -22.96
N ILE A 523 4.59 31.37 -24.04
CA ILE A 523 4.01 31.32 -25.41
C ILE A 523 3.83 29.87 -25.85
N TRP A 524 4.86 29.02 -25.67
CA TRP A 524 4.83 27.63 -26.08
C TRP A 524 3.81 26.80 -25.29
N MET A 525 3.54 27.15 -24.03
CA MET A 525 2.48 26.51 -23.21
C MET A 525 1.07 26.86 -23.69
N VAL A 526 0.88 28.01 -24.34
CA VAL A 526 -0.43 28.46 -24.86
C VAL A 526 -0.70 27.93 -26.26
N GLU A 527 0.35 27.70 -27.03
CA GLU A 527 0.26 27.21 -28.42
C GLU A 527 0.16 25.68 -28.52
N ASP A 528 -0.63 24.99 -27.78
CA ASP A 528 -0.82 23.55 -27.66
C ASP A 528 -0.92 22.79 -29.02
N ASP A 529 0.12 22.93 -29.88
CA ASP A 529 0.22 22.30 -31.18
C ASP A 529 1.34 21.24 -31.14
N PRO A 530 1.05 19.94 -31.30
CA PRO A 530 2.05 18.89 -31.39
C PRO A 530 2.87 19.08 -32.67
N ARG A 531 3.91 19.86 -32.57
CA ARG A 531 4.83 20.13 -33.72
C ARG A 531 5.79 18.95 -33.84
N ASP A 532 5.95 18.48 -35.07
CA ASP A 532 7.02 17.54 -35.45
C ASP A 532 8.42 18.21 -35.43
N GLN A 533 8.51 19.51 -35.10
CA GLN A 533 9.74 20.26 -35.06
C GLN A 533 10.08 20.76 -33.64
N PRO A 534 11.37 20.81 -33.27
CA PRO A 534 11.81 21.29 -31.98
C PRO A 534 11.48 22.78 -31.79
N TYR A 535 11.27 23.17 -30.55
CA TYR A 535 11.05 24.56 -30.19
C TYR A 535 12.32 25.36 -30.41
N ARG A 536 12.27 26.33 -31.32
CA ARG A 536 13.39 27.21 -31.70
C ARG A 536 13.32 28.51 -30.91
N LEU A 537 14.39 28.86 -30.24
CA LEU A 537 14.57 30.13 -29.56
C LEU A 537 15.78 30.88 -30.17
N PRO A 538 15.56 31.94 -30.95
CA PRO A 538 16.65 32.78 -31.42
C PRO A 538 17.29 33.52 -30.24
N VAL A 539 18.61 33.53 -30.16
CA VAL A 539 19.38 34.14 -29.08
C VAL A 539 20.45 35.08 -29.63
N SER A 540 20.71 36.13 -28.88
CA SER A 540 21.82 37.03 -29.15
C SER A 540 22.91 36.82 -28.09
N LEU A 541 24.09 36.42 -28.52
CA LEU A 541 25.23 36.08 -27.68
C LEU A 541 26.35 37.12 -27.97
N GLY A 542 26.24 38.29 -27.34
CA GLY A 542 27.13 39.41 -27.64
C GLY A 542 26.93 39.94 -29.05
N THR A 543 27.95 39.84 -29.91
CA THR A 543 27.89 40.22 -31.33
C THR A 543 27.35 39.09 -32.22
N ASP A 544 27.30 37.88 -31.73
CA ASP A 544 26.92 36.70 -32.49
C ASP A 544 25.42 36.43 -32.36
N LEU A 545 24.82 35.92 -33.41
CA LEU A 545 23.44 35.45 -33.45
C LEU A 545 23.44 33.95 -33.39
N GLY A 546 22.51 33.37 -32.62
CA GLY A 546 22.37 31.92 -32.49
C GLY A 546 20.93 31.49 -32.40
N ASP A 547 20.74 30.20 -32.47
CA ASP A 547 19.44 29.54 -32.30
C ASP A 547 19.58 28.41 -31.30
N ILE A 548 18.69 28.34 -30.32
CA ILE A 548 18.55 27.21 -29.41
C ILE A 548 17.34 26.38 -29.83
N TYR A 549 17.57 25.10 -30.08
CA TYR A 549 16.53 24.13 -30.38
C TYR A 549 16.34 23.23 -29.18
N PHE A 550 15.19 23.33 -28.51
CA PHE A 550 14.86 22.46 -27.38
C PHE A 550 14.22 21.15 -27.84
N SER A 551 14.85 20.03 -27.53
CA SER A 551 14.28 18.70 -27.71
C SER A 551 13.40 18.31 -26.54
N GLN A 552 13.69 18.80 -25.34
CA GLN A 552 12.90 18.59 -24.13
C GLN A 552 13.08 19.75 -23.17
N LEU A 553 11.97 20.22 -22.59
CA LEU A 553 11.95 21.24 -21.56
C LEU A 553 10.87 20.88 -20.54
N GLN A 554 11.24 20.72 -19.28
CA GLN A 554 10.33 20.37 -18.20
C GLN A 554 10.53 21.29 -17.01
N GLY A 555 9.45 21.69 -16.37
CA GLY A 555 9.51 22.59 -15.23
C GLY A 555 8.18 22.76 -14.52
N GLU A 556 8.18 23.70 -13.60
CA GLU A 556 7.04 24.09 -12.80
C GLU A 556 6.76 25.58 -12.99
N LYS A 557 5.50 25.93 -13.18
CA LYS A 557 5.05 27.33 -13.21
C LYS A 557 4.42 27.67 -11.86
N HIS A 558 4.93 28.71 -11.23
CA HIS A 558 4.43 29.21 -9.95
C HIS A 558 3.72 30.57 -10.16
N GLY A 559 2.38 30.53 -10.30
CA GLY A 559 1.58 31.73 -10.55
C GLY A 559 1.74 32.30 -11.96
N ILE A 560 1.38 33.58 -12.14
CA ILE A 560 1.37 34.23 -13.47
C ILE A 560 2.79 34.59 -13.95
N ASP A 561 3.75 34.72 -13.05
CA ASP A 561 5.03 35.38 -13.31
C ASP A 561 6.29 34.60 -12.98
N SER A 562 6.23 33.35 -12.54
CA SER A 562 7.40 32.58 -12.14
C SER A 562 7.42 31.18 -12.76
N ILE A 563 8.54 30.82 -13.39
CA ILE A 563 8.79 29.51 -13.97
C ILE A 563 10.06 28.93 -13.34
N LYS A 564 9.98 27.67 -12.90
CA LYS A 564 11.14 26.90 -12.46
C LYS A 564 11.36 25.76 -13.44
N ILE A 565 12.50 25.74 -14.12
CA ILE A 565 12.85 24.69 -15.06
C ILE A 565 13.64 23.62 -14.33
N ASN A 566 13.14 22.39 -14.38
CA ASN A 566 13.74 21.23 -13.71
C ASN A 566 14.66 20.43 -14.64
N GLN A 567 14.36 20.43 -15.96
CA GLN A 567 15.15 19.74 -16.96
C GLN A 567 15.07 20.46 -18.30
N ALA A 568 16.19 20.57 -18.99
CA ALA A 568 16.26 21.05 -20.37
C ALA A 568 17.28 20.24 -21.16
N SER A 569 16.95 19.93 -22.40
CA SER A 569 17.92 19.37 -23.38
C SER A 569 17.68 19.94 -24.77
N GLY A 570 18.75 20.12 -25.52
CA GLY A 570 18.63 20.70 -26.86
C GLY A 570 19.97 20.88 -27.54
N LEU A 571 19.93 21.64 -28.63
CA LEU A 571 21.09 22.04 -29.44
C LEU A 571 21.22 23.57 -29.48
N LEU A 572 22.41 24.05 -29.25
CA LEU A 572 22.79 25.43 -29.47
C LEU A 572 23.55 25.52 -30.79
N LEU A 573 23.07 26.35 -31.68
CA LEU A 573 23.71 26.68 -32.96
C LEU A 573 24.10 28.16 -32.96
N ILE A 574 25.36 28.49 -33.27
CA ILE A 574 25.85 29.87 -33.31
C ILE A 574 26.32 30.18 -34.75
N ARG A 575 25.83 31.27 -35.29
CA ARG A 575 26.19 31.76 -36.65
C ARG A 575 27.51 32.45 -36.67
#